data_b621d367a991857611ec2494e8b1cc74
#
_entry.id   b621d367a991857611ec2494e8b1cc74
#
_cell.length_a   1.000
_cell.length_b   1.000
_cell.length_c   1.000
_cell.angle_alpha   90.00
_cell.angle_beta   90.00
_cell.angle_gamma   90.00
#
_symmetry.space_group_name_H-M   'P 1'
#
loop_
_entity.id
_entity.type
_entity.pdbx_description
1 polymer ?
#
loop_
_entity_poly.entity_id
_entity_poly.type
_entity_poly.pdbx_seq_one_letter_code
_entity_poly.pdbx_strand_id
1 'polypeptide(L)'
;MKKQAHIFLFILLISPILLAKDFSVMSINAQNLFDTIDDPKKDDKAFLPKELKQSQRHKNECNNISVKRWRMECFFQDWNEETKNAKLNNIARVIISYGSNGADIVGLQEIENINIL
;
A
#
# COMPACT_ATOMS: atom_id res chain seq x y z
N MET A 1 24.34 63.65 0.29
CA MET A 1 24.41 62.24 -0.16
C MET A 1 24.36 61.23 0.99
N LYS A 2 23.50 61.40 2.01
CA LYS A 2 23.44 60.45 3.17
C LYS A 2 22.03 59.83 3.44
N LYS A 3 21.04 60.08 2.57
CA LYS A 3 19.66 59.61 2.78
C LYS A 3 19.27 58.34 2.03
N GLN A 4 20.11 57.83 1.14
CA GLN A 4 19.77 56.61 0.37
C GLN A 4 20.22 55.29 1.01
N ALA A 5 21.11 55.31 1.99
CA ALA A 5 21.61 54.08 2.61
C ALA A 5 20.61 53.38 3.55
N HIS A 6 19.65 54.14 4.11
CA HIS A 6 18.70 53.57 5.07
C HIS A 6 17.50 52.81 4.42
N ILE A 7 17.17 53.11 3.16
CA ILE A 7 16.07 52.45 2.45
C ILE A 7 16.50 51.04 2.01
N PHE A 8 17.76 50.84 1.67
CA PHE A 8 18.29 49.53 1.26
C PHE A 8 18.37 48.51 2.42
N LEU A 9 18.61 49.01 3.63
CA LEU A 9 18.71 48.15 4.82
C LEU A 9 17.34 47.66 5.27
N PHE A 10 16.28 48.43 5.02
CA PHE A 10 14.90 48.02 5.40
C PHE A 10 14.27 46.97 4.48
N ILE A 11 14.70 46.93 3.21
CA ILE A 11 14.22 45.90 2.24
C ILE A 11 14.81 44.52 2.53
N LEU A 12 16.00 44.44 3.13
CA LEU A 12 16.63 43.17 3.51
C LEU A 12 15.97 42.50 4.74
N LEU A 13 15.18 43.24 5.52
CA LEU A 13 14.49 42.72 6.71
C LEU A 13 13.08 42.16 6.40
N ILE A 14 12.58 42.35 5.18
CA ILE A 14 11.29 41.80 4.73
C ILE A 14 11.53 40.59 3.77
N SER A 15 12.56 39.80 4.01
CA SER A 15 12.64 38.49 3.37
C SER A 15 11.46 37.68 3.90
N PRO A 16 10.51 37.27 3.05
CA PRO A 16 9.48 36.35 3.50
C PRO A 16 10.21 35.10 4.00
N ILE A 17 10.04 34.80 5.27
CA ILE A 17 10.45 33.53 5.82
C ILE A 17 9.61 32.51 5.05
N LEU A 18 10.16 31.92 4.00
CA LEU A 18 9.61 30.75 3.34
C LEU A 18 9.64 29.64 4.39
N LEU A 19 8.55 29.51 5.13
CA LEU A 19 8.31 28.36 5.98
C LEU A 19 8.13 27.17 5.04
N ALA A 20 9.23 26.47 4.77
CA ALA A 20 9.13 25.18 4.11
C ALA A 20 8.25 24.29 5.00
N LYS A 21 7.14 23.82 4.46
CA LYS A 21 6.31 22.85 5.14
C LYS A 21 6.95 21.48 4.91
N ASP A 22 7.36 20.84 5.98
CA ASP A 22 7.81 19.46 5.91
C ASP A 22 6.65 18.57 5.44
N PHE A 23 6.96 17.61 4.61
CA PHE A 23 6.01 16.57 4.22
C PHE A 23 6.62 15.19 4.53
N SER A 24 5.76 14.25 4.82
CA SER A 24 6.12 12.89 5.18
C SER A 24 5.85 11.92 4.03
N VAL A 25 6.78 10.99 3.84
CA VAL A 25 6.65 9.90 2.86
C VAL A 25 6.75 8.58 3.60
N MET A 26 5.78 7.70 3.37
CA MET A 26 5.74 6.35 3.92
C MET A 26 5.83 5.33 2.79
N SER A 27 6.62 4.29 2.97
CA SER A 27 6.67 3.12 2.08
C SER A 27 6.27 1.88 2.87
N ILE A 28 5.27 1.15 2.38
CA ILE A 28 4.73 -0.05 3.05
C ILE A 28 4.69 -1.19 2.03
N ASN A 29 5.29 -2.33 2.38
CA ASN A 29 5.02 -3.58 1.70
C ASN A 29 3.72 -4.18 2.27
N ALA A 30 2.68 -4.27 1.44
CA ALA A 30 1.38 -4.79 1.82
C ALA A 30 1.35 -6.33 1.96
N GLN A 31 2.47 -7.01 1.66
CA GLN A 31 2.60 -8.47 1.77
C GLN A 31 1.49 -9.23 1.04
N ASN A 32 1.45 -9.07 -0.27
CA ASN A 32 0.47 -9.74 -1.15
C ASN A 32 -0.98 -9.31 -0.86
N LEU A 33 -1.29 -8.06 -1.15
CA LEU A 33 -2.67 -7.57 -1.11
C LEU A 33 -3.34 -7.85 -2.45
N PHE A 34 -4.14 -8.90 -2.49
CA PHE A 34 -4.90 -9.36 -3.66
C PHE A 34 -6.39 -9.03 -3.50
N ASP A 35 -7.10 -8.90 -4.61
CA ASP A 35 -8.56 -8.93 -4.58
C ASP A 35 -9.07 -10.39 -4.44
N THR A 36 -10.36 -10.61 -4.61
CA THR A 36 -10.98 -11.95 -4.46
C THR A 36 -11.38 -12.56 -5.79
N ILE A 37 -10.87 -12.00 -6.90
CA ILE A 37 -11.21 -12.40 -8.27
C ILE A 37 -10.02 -13.16 -8.88
N ASP A 38 -10.29 -14.30 -9.50
CA ASP A 38 -9.28 -15.09 -10.23
C ASP A 38 -8.85 -14.35 -11.50
N ASP A 39 -7.61 -13.85 -11.54
CA ASP A 39 -7.00 -13.32 -12.77
C ASP A 39 -6.17 -14.41 -13.45
N PRO A 40 -6.63 -14.98 -14.58
CA PRO A 40 -5.93 -16.09 -15.26
C PRO A 40 -4.51 -15.77 -15.72
N LYS A 41 -4.11 -14.51 -15.67
CA LYS A 41 -2.77 -14.06 -16.10
C LYS A 41 -1.82 -13.84 -14.92
N LYS A 42 -2.28 -14.07 -13.69
CA LYS A 42 -1.49 -13.86 -12.48
C LYS A 42 -1.39 -15.13 -11.65
N ASP A 43 -0.44 -15.16 -10.75
CA ASP A 43 -0.28 -16.24 -9.78
C ASP A 43 -0.94 -15.86 -8.45
N ASP A 44 -2.26 -15.73 -8.49
CA ASP A 44 -3.12 -15.32 -7.38
C ASP A 44 -3.91 -16.48 -6.73
N LYS A 45 -3.70 -17.70 -7.23
CA LYS A 45 -4.49 -18.90 -6.83
C LYS A 45 -4.54 -19.19 -5.33
N ALA A 46 -3.57 -18.72 -4.56
CA ALA A 46 -3.60 -18.81 -3.10
C ALA A 46 -4.55 -17.78 -2.47
N PHE A 47 -4.80 -16.66 -3.16
CA PHE A 47 -5.56 -15.52 -2.70
C PHE A 47 -7.00 -15.48 -3.25
N LEU A 48 -7.63 -16.65 -3.31
CA LEU A 48 -9.01 -16.82 -3.78
C LEU A 48 -9.91 -17.28 -2.63
N PRO A 49 -11.20 -16.94 -2.69
CA PRO A 49 -12.22 -17.54 -1.82
C PRO A 49 -12.25 -19.06 -1.96
N LYS A 50 -12.54 -19.72 -0.87
CA LYS A 50 -12.54 -21.19 -0.78
C LYS A 50 -13.45 -21.86 -1.79
N GLU A 51 -14.55 -21.21 -2.14
CA GLU A 51 -15.55 -21.67 -3.12
C GLU A 51 -14.93 -21.78 -4.52
N LEU A 52 -14.02 -20.87 -4.89
CA LEU A 52 -13.35 -20.86 -6.19
C LEU A 52 -12.24 -21.92 -6.30
N LYS A 53 -11.79 -22.50 -5.20
CA LYS A 53 -10.71 -23.49 -5.14
C LYS A 53 -11.13 -24.94 -5.36
N GLN A 54 -12.39 -25.20 -5.68
CA GLN A 54 -12.93 -26.57 -5.74
C GLN A 54 -12.66 -27.28 -7.07
N SER A 55 -12.31 -26.55 -8.13
CA SER A 55 -12.09 -27.11 -9.47
C SER A 55 -10.90 -28.09 -9.52
N GLN A 56 -11.00 -29.11 -10.39
CA GLN A 56 -9.87 -30.01 -10.62
C GLN A 56 -8.63 -29.29 -11.18
N ARG A 57 -8.86 -28.25 -12.00
CA ARG A 57 -7.79 -27.41 -12.53
C ARG A 57 -7.01 -26.76 -11.38
N HIS A 58 -7.69 -26.08 -10.46
CA HIS A 58 -7.07 -25.42 -9.32
C HIS A 58 -6.27 -26.41 -8.46
N LYS A 59 -6.86 -27.59 -8.17
CA LYS A 59 -6.20 -28.64 -7.39
C LYS A 59 -4.91 -29.14 -8.07
N ASN A 60 -4.94 -29.31 -9.39
CA ASN A 60 -3.76 -29.71 -10.15
C ASN A 60 -2.66 -28.64 -10.12
N GLU A 61 -3.04 -27.36 -10.26
CA GLU A 61 -2.12 -26.24 -10.19
C GLU A 61 -1.46 -26.12 -8.81
N CYS A 62 -2.24 -26.28 -7.73
CA CYS A 62 -1.70 -26.30 -6.37
C CYS A 62 -0.73 -27.47 -6.14
N ASN A 63 -1.03 -28.65 -6.67
CA ASN A 63 -0.16 -29.82 -6.56
C ASN A 63 1.23 -29.61 -7.21
N ASN A 64 1.32 -28.77 -8.23
CA ASN A 64 2.56 -28.45 -8.91
C ASN A 64 3.47 -27.50 -8.10
N ILE A 65 2.99 -26.94 -7.02
CA ILE A 65 3.79 -26.06 -6.15
C ILE A 65 4.76 -26.91 -5.32
N SER A 66 6.06 -26.74 -5.53
CA SER A 66 7.10 -27.53 -4.87
C SER A 66 7.21 -27.20 -3.37
N VAL A 67 7.06 -25.93 -3.00
CA VAL A 67 7.17 -25.47 -1.61
C VAL A 67 5.92 -25.85 -0.83
N LYS A 68 6.08 -26.73 0.15
CA LYS A 68 4.96 -27.29 0.93
C LYS A 68 4.06 -26.20 1.54
N ARG A 69 4.64 -25.15 2.13
CA ARG A 69 3.88 -24.04 2.73
C ARG A 69 2.96 -23.38 1.70
N TRP A 70 3.50 -22.96 0.57
CA TRP A 70 2.73 -22.28 -0.48
C TRP A 70 1.67 -23.20 -1.11
N ARG A 71 1.99 -24.49 -1.24
CA ARG A 71 1.00 -25.48 -1.68
C ARG A 71 -0.17 -25.59 -0.71
N MET A 72 0.08 -25.57 0.61
CA MET A 72 -0.97 -25.58 1.63
C MET A 72 -1.80 -24.30 1.61
N GLU A 73 -1.17 -23.14 1.43
CA GLU A 73 -1.87 -21.86 1.25
C GLU A 73 -2.76 -21.89 0.00
N CYS A 74 -2.25 -22.40 -1.12
CA CYS A 74 -3.03 -22.57 -2.35
C CYS A 74 -4.31 -23.42 -2.12
N PHE A 75 -4.22 -24.49 -1.38
CA PHE A 75 -5.37 -25.38 -1.13
C PHE A 75 -6.35 -24.85 -0.09
N PHE A 76 -5.85 -24.25 0.99
CA PHE A 76 -6.64 -24.11 2.21
C PHE A 76 -6.81 -22.69 2.70
N GLN A 77 -6.00 -21.74 2.23
CA GLN A 77 -6.19 -20.34 2.58
C GLN A 77 -7.54 -19.86 2.04
N ASP A 78 -8.37 -19.32 2.91
CA ASP A 78 -9.64 -18.69 2.52
C ASP A 78 -9.41 -17.18 2.42
N TRP A 79 -9.24 -16.69 1.19
CA TRP A 79 -9.07 -15.29 0.89
C TRP A 79 -10.39 -14.69 0.42
N ASN A 80 -11.32 -14.53 1.35
CA ASN A 80 -12.63 -13.95 1.09
C ASN A 80 -12.65 -12.44 1.35
N GLU A 81 -13.79 -11.80 1.09
CA GLU A 81 -13.98 -10.36 1.28
C GLU A 81 -13.71 -9.92 2.73
N GLU A 82 -14.06 -10.72 3.72
CA GLU A 82 -13.80 -10.39 5.13
C GLU A 82 -12.31 -10.34 5.43
N THR A 83 -11.56 -11.36 4.99
CA THR A 83 -10.10 -11.45 5.15
C THR A 83 -9.39 -10.30 4.44
N LYS A 84 -9.78 -10.02 3.19
CA LYS A 84 -9.28 -8.89 2.41
C LYS A 84 -9.52 -7.56 3.13
N ASN A 85 -10.75 -7.31 3.56
CA ASN A 85 -11.12 -6.06 4.23
C ASN A 85 -10.43 -5.91 5.58
N ALA A 86 -10.24 -7.00 6.33
CA ALA A 86 -9.47 -6.97 7.58
C ALA A 86 -8.01 -6.53 7.32
N LYS A 87 -7.39 -7.04 6.25
CA LYS A 87 -6.04 -6.64 5.85
C LYS A 87 -5.96 -5.19 5.41
N LEU A 88 -6.90 -4.72 4.57
CA LEU A 88 -7.01 -3.32 4.16
C LEU A 88 -7.13 -2.39 5.37
N ASN A 89 -8.01 -2.72 6.31
CA ASN A 89 -8.20 -1.94 7.54
C ASN A 89 -6.92 -1.90 8.39
N ASN A 90 -6.15 -2.99 8.44
CA ASN A 90 -4.88 -3.01 9.16
C ASN A 90 -3.84 -2.09 8.50
N ILE A 91 -3.72 -2.11 7.17
CA ILE A 91 -2.84 -1.22 6.42
C ILE A 91 -3.26 0.24 6.62
N ALA A 92 -4.55 0.55 6.49
CA ALA A 92 -5.08 1.89 6.70
C ALA A 92 -4.77 2.41 8.11
N ARG A 93 -4.94 1.56 9.15
CA ARG A 93 -4.58 1.95 10.53
C ARG A 93 -3.10 2.27 10.69
N VAL A 94 -2.21 1.52 10.05
CA VAL A 94 -0.77 1.82 10.06
C VAL A 94 -0.49 3.18 9.43
N ILE A 95 -1.08 3.45 8.26
CA ILE A 95 -0.91 4.73 7.56
C ILE A 95 -1.40 5.89 8.42
N ILE A 96 -2.59 5.79 8.98
CA ILE A 96 -3.23 6.86 9.77
C ILE A 96 -2.50 7.07 11.11
N SER A 97 -1.89 6.04 11.68
CA SER A 97 -1.17 6.15 12.96
C SER A 97 0.14 6.94 12.88
N TYR A 98 0.62 7.27 11.67
CA TYR A 98 1.81 8.06 11.50
C TYR A 98 1.53 9.55 11.77
N GLY A 99 2.25 10.12 12.73
CA GLY A 99 2.04 11.52 13.14
C GLY A 99 0.62 11.78 13.65
N SER A 100 0.12 12.99 13.42
CA SER A 100 -1.23 13.41 13.85
C SER A 100 -2.32 13.15 12.80
N ASN A 101 -1.95 13.05 11.52
CA ASN A 101 -2.89 13.01 10.38
C ASN A 101 -2.58 11.91 9.35
N GLY A 102 -1.63 11.03 9.65
CA GLY A 102 -1.10 10.06 8.69
C GLY A 102 0.05 10.64 7.85
N ALA A 103 0.56 9.84 6.92
CA ALA A 103 1.60 10.29 5.99
C ALA A 103 1.00 11.09 4.82
N ASP A 104 1.69 12.13 4.37
CA ASP A 104 1.25 12.96 3.24
C ASP A 104 1.31 12.21 1.90
N ILE A 105 2.29 11.32 1.75
CA ILE A 105 2.48 10.46 0.57
C ILE A 105 2.72 9.04 1.05
N VAL A 106 1.99 8.08 0.45
CA VAL A 106 2.15 6.66 0.76
C VAL A 106 2.43 5.88 -0.51
N GLY A 107 3.57 5.18 -0.54
CA GLY A 107 3.90 4.19 -1.55
C GLY A 107 3.58 2.79 -1.04
N LEU A 108 2.73 2.06 -1.76
CA LEU A 108 2.37 0.70 -1.43
C LEU A 108 3.06 -0.28 -2.38
N GLN A 109 3.55 -1.39 -1.85
CA GLN A 109 4.20 -2.47 -2.59
C GLN A 109 3.44 -3.78 -2.40
N GLU A 110 3.60 -4.70 -3.34
CA GLU A 110 2.91 -6.00 -3.37
C GLU A 110 1.38 -5.86 -3.34
N ILE A 111 0.89 -4.96 -4.19
CA ILE A 111 -0.54 -4.78 -4.45
C ILE A 111 -0.82 -5.35 -5.83
N GLU A 112 -1.84 -6.15 -5.94
CA GLU A 112 -2.20 -6.80 -7.20
C GLU A 112 -2.60 -5.80 -8.29
N ASN A 113 -3.51 -4.92 -7.96
CA ASN A 113 -4.06 -3.93 -8.90
C ASN A 113 -4.64 -2.72 -8.15
N ILE A 114 -5.03 -1.68 -8.90
CA ILE A 114 -5.59 -0.45 -8.33
C ILE A 114 -7.00 -0.63 -7.75
N ASN A 115 -7.74 -1.64 -8.20
CA ASN A 115 -9.14 -1.84 -7.80
C ASN A 115 -9.26 -2.34 -6.35
N ILE A 116 -8.16 -2.85 -5.77
CA ILE A 116 -8.12 -3.30 -4.38
C ILE A 116 -8.09 -2.14 -3.37
N LEU A 117 -7.73 -0.93 -3.80
CA LEU A 117 -7.62 0.27 -2.97
C LEU A 117 -8.88 1.10 -3.02
#